data_e994e47ad399db7862eaf391e3c0ec49
#
_entry.id   e994e47ad399db7862eaf391e3c0ec49
#
_cell.length_a   1.000
_cell.length_b   1.000
_cell.length_c   1.000
_cell.angle_alpha   90.00
_cell.angle_beta   90.00
_cell.angle_gamma   90.00
#
_symmetry.space_group_name_H-M   'P 1'
#
loop_
_entity.id
_entity.type
_entity.pdbx_description
1 polymer ?
#
loop_
_entity_poly.entity_id
_entity_poly.type
_entity_poly.pdbx_seq_one_letter_code
_entity_poly.pdbx_strand_id
1 'polypeptide(L)'
;MKRILVVAVAAILAWGGFTFFSNHAGAEAHAAGHGHEQEHEEVDFDNIPLSQKQVDAVDLKMGEAIDRVMDATIAANGQLVLRAQNKGDVASLMGGVVKAIYVKEGQNVKRGQIVALVENTDVVSLQREYYSASKECELALADLERQKLLNRTGAGVKKNAQQAAKEYHVAHANLIGIGKQLAQMGISTAAVARGKFTTAFPLRAPIAGTVSQITASLGSFADMQTPLMKIQNNQAIECDLNIFEKDLQKVKPGDKVYLSLTNQPGVKLAGHVYGLNQYFNDNSKSVAVHVKIDAQSLKTSGVHGSARLFDGMYVSGKIATGSQSCIALPSKAIVTTDGKQFVFALNGKPKKGEYSFSRHEVITGVSDGTYTEVKLCKHLKQEGKKIVTENAYYLASLTGEHADEH
;
A
#
# COMPACT_ATOMS: atom_id res chain seq x y z
N MET A 1 -16.38 23.40 -46.85
CA MET A 1 -17.30 22.73 -47.84
C MET A 1 -17.58 21.31 -47.32
N LYS A 2 -18.89 21.01 -47.08
CA LYS A 2 -19.57 19.70 -47.11
C LYS A 2 -19.06 18.63 -46.14
N ARG A 3 -19.82 17.92 -45.35
CA ARG A 3 -21.25 17.72 -44.93
C ARG A 3 -21.19 16.60 -43.90
N ILE A 4 -21.59 16.78 -42.68
CA ILE A 4 -22.78 16.28 -41.98
C ILE A 4 -23.26 14.91 -42.44
N LEU A 5 -23.21 13.90 -41.58
CA LEU A 5 -24.22 12.85 -41.51
C LEU A 5 -24.49 12.45 -40.05
N VAL A 6 -25.69 12.83 -39.61
CA VAL A 6 -26.36 12.42 -38.36
C VAL A 6 -27.18 11.19 -38.73
N VAL A 7 -27.10 10.14 -37.90
CA VAL A 7 -28.11 9.07 -37.88
C VAL A 7 -28.60 8.90 -36.47
N ALA A 8 -29.80 9.39 -36.24
CA ALA A 8 -30.65 9.08 -35.11
C ALA A 8 -31.39 7.78 -35.38
N VAL A 9 -31.48 6.88 -34.39
CA VAL A 9 -32.44 5.77 -34.38
C VAL A 9 -33.27 5.88 -33.13
N ALA A 10 -34.60 6.02 -33.40
CA ALA A 10 -35.66 6.30 -32.47
C ALA A 10 -36.06 5.08 -31.63
N ALA A 11 -36.57 5.39 -30.45
CA ALA A 11 -37.26 4.55 -29.47
C ALA A 11 -38.55 3.91 -30.07
N ILE A 12 -38.86 2.70 -29.61
CA ILE A 12 -40.23 2.17 -29.63
C ILE A 12 -40.59 1.73 -28.24
N LEU A 13 -41.53 2.45 -27.68
CA LEU A 13 -42.36 2.12 -26.53
C LEU A 13 -43.40 1.08 -26.94
N ALA A 14 -43.57 0.03 -26.13
CA ALA A 14 -44.78 -0.78 -26.17
C ALA A 14 -45.32 -0.94 -24.75
N TRP A 15 -46.37 -0.24 -24.55
CA TRP A 15 -47.31 -0.22 -23.43
C TRP A 15 -48.28 -1.38 -23.61
N GLY A 16 -48.57 -2.13 -22.58
CA GLY A 16 -49.57 -3.20 -22.62
C GLY A 16 -50.11 -3.47 -21.20
N GLY A 17 -51.07 -2.65 -20.82
CA GLY A 17 -51.91 -2.89 -19.66
C GLY A 17 -52.94 -3.96 -19.97
N PHE A 18 -53.19 -4.80 -19.00
CA PHE A 18 -54.34 -5.70 -19.03
C PHE A 18 -55.09 -5.68 -17.70
N THR A 19 -56.14 -4.89 -17.69
CA THR A 19 -57.23 -4.99 -16.72
C THR A 19 -58.18 -6.09 -17.16
N PHE A 20 -58.54 -7.02 -16.28
CA PHE A 20 -59.73 -7.78 -16.53
C PHE A 20 -60.63 -7.85 -15.27
N PHE A 21 -61.86 -7.65 -15.58
CA PHE A 21 -63.00 -7.33 -14.74
C PHE A 21 -63.65 -8.60 -14.17
N SER A 22 -64.29 -8.39 -13.07
CA SER A 22 -65.18 -9.12 -12.22
C SER A 22 -66.27 -9.97 -12.85
N ASN A 23 -66.79 -10.82 -11.97
CA ASN A 23 -68.17 -11.32 -11.79
C ASN A 23 -68.47 -12.74 -12.32
N HIS A 24 -68.79 -13.65 -11.46
CA HIS A 24 -70.21 -14.04 -11.19
C HIS A 24 -70.32 -15.07 -10.08
N ALA A 25 -71.36 -14.94 -9.38
CA ALA A 25 -71.98 -15.59 -8.33
C ALA A 25 -72.19 -17.13 -8.40
N GLY A 26 -72.17 -17.75 -7.22
CA GLY A 26 -73.22 -18.73 -6.83
C GLY A 26 -72.81 -20.18 -6.90
N ALA A 27 -72.62 -20.80 -5.78
CA ALA A 27 -73.36 -21.97 -5.30
C ALA A 27 -72.71 -22.62 -4.06
N GLU A 28 -73.50 -22.85 -3.07
CA GLU A 28 -73.18 -23.54 -1.81
C GLU A 28 -72.79 -25.01 -2.03
N ALA A 29 -71.76 -25.44 -1.27
CA ALA A 29 -71.65 -26.86 -0.87
C ALA A 29 -70.79 -26.95 0.40
N HIS A 30 -71.35 -27.42 1.47
CA HIS A 30 -70.72 -27.82 2.72
C HIS A 30 -69.59 -28.82 2.50
N ALA A 31 -68.41 -28.53 3.09
CA ALA A 31 -67.51 -29.58 3.55
C ALA A 31 -66.67 -29.06 4.71
N ALA A 32 -66.85 -29.66 5.86
CA ALA A 32 -66.06 -29.48 7.07
C ALA A 32 -64.58 -29.82 6.77
N GLY A 33 -63.70 -28.87 6.99
CA GLY A 33 -62.26 -29.02 6.96
C GLY A 33 -61.66 -28.41 8.21
N HIS A 34 -61.10 -29.22 9.07
CA HIS A 34 -60.39 -28.85 10.28
C HIS A 34 -59.28 -27.84 9.95
N GLY A 35 -59.46 -26.60 10.38
CA GLY A 35 -58.40 -25.62 10.48
C GLY A 35 -57.49 -26.05 11.63
N HIS A 36 -56.28 -26.52 11.33
CA HIS A 36 -55.20 -26.43 12.27
C HIS A 36 -54.79 -24.97 12.34
N GLU A 37 -55.25 -24.27 13.35
CA GLU A 37 -54.60 -23.09 13.89
C GLU A 37 -53.23 -23.57 14.39
N GLN A 38 -52.20 -23.30 13.65
CA GLN A 38 -50.84 -23.28 14.21
C GLN A 38 -50.79 -22.10 15.17
N GLU A 39 -51.00 -22.38 16.44
CA GLU A 39 -50.56 -21.50 17.51
C GLU A 39 -49.07 -21.24 17.29
N HIS A 40 -48.71 -20.04 16.83
CA HIS A 40 -47.37 -19.53 16.99
C HIS A 40 -47.16 -19.38 18.51
N GLU A 41 -46.61 -20.40 19.16
CA GLU A 41 -46.07 -20.25 20.51
C GLU A 41 -45.07 -19.07 20.43
N GLU A 42 -45.39 -17.96 21.09
CA GLU A 42 -44.39 -16.89 21.32
C GLU A 42 -43.25 -17.54 22.08
N VAL A 43 -42.13 -17.66 21.42
CA VAL A 43 -40.90 -18.22 22.02
C VAL A 43 -40.44 -17.25 23.11
N ASP A 44 -40.53 -17.67 24.36
CA ASP A 44 -40.04 -16.89 25.52
C ASP A 44 -38.50 -16.96 25.52
N PHE A 45 -37.88 -15.94 24.98
CA PHE A 45 -36.43 -15.78 24.94
C PHE A 45 -35.77 -15.66 26.32
N ASP A 46 -36.53 -15.38 27.36
CA ASP A 46 -36.05 -15.31 28.74
C ASP A 46 -36.08 -16.63 29.46
N ASN A 47 -36.73 -17.66 28.87
CA ASN A 47 -36.90 -18.97 29.50
C ASN A 47 -36.90 -20.11 28.46
N ILE A 48 -35.75 -20.50 27.97
CA ILE A 48 -35.60 -21.61 27.02
C ILE A 48 -35.33 -22.89 27.83
N PRO A 49 -36.32 -23.80 27.98
CA PRO A 49 -36.18 -25.04 28.76
C PRO A 49 -35.44 -26.12 27.97
N LEU A 50 -34.48 -26.79 28.62
CA LEU A 50 -33.80 -27.97 28.10
C LEU A 50 -33.71 -29.08 29.16
N SER A 51 -33.98 -30.29 28.78
CA SER A 51 -33.73 -31.45 29.62
C SER A 51 -32.24 -31.80 29.67
N GLN A 52 -31.80 -32.48 30.73
CA GLN A 52 -30.43 -33.02 30.85
C GLN A 52 -30.02 -33.82 29.62
N LYS A 53 -30.95 -34.66 29.09
CA LYS A 53 -30.67 -35.48 27.92
C LYS A 53 -30.39 -34.68 26.65
N GLN A 54 -31.05 -33.55 26.48
CA GLN A 54 -30.81 -32.63 25.34
C GLN A 54 -29.47 -31.89 25.52
N VAL A 55 -29.17 -31.43 26.73
CA VAL A 55 -27.86 -30.77 27.02
C VAL A 55 -26.70 -31.75 26.73
N ASP A 56 -26.84 -33.01 27.16
CA ASP A 56 -25.80 -34.03 26.93
C ASP A 56 -25.73 -34.44 25.44
N ALA A 57 -26.86 -34.54 24.76
CA ALA A 57 -26.90 -34.94 23.35
C ALA A 57 -26.21 -33.94 22.41
N VAL A 58 -26.26 -32.65 22.73
CA VAL A 58 -25.63 -31.59 21.94
C VAL A 58 -24.28 -31.14 22.48
N ASP A 59 -23.75 -31.83 23.52
CA ASP A 59 -22.50 -31.48 24.20
C ASP A 59 -22.41 -29.99 24.56
N LEU A 60 -23.49 -29.46 25.17
CA LEU A 60 -23.60 -28.03 25.53
C LEU A 60 -22.67 -27.75 26.70
N LYS A 61 -21.60 -27.00 26.44
CA LYS A 61 -20.66 -26.63 27.51
C LYS A 61 -20.99 -25.26 28.08
N MET A 62 -20.85 -25.15 29.39
CA MET A 62 -21.09 -23.94 30.13
C MET A 62 -19.81 -23.50 30.86
N GLY A 63 -19.53 -22.23 30.84
CA GLY A 63 -18.39 -21.62 31.51
C GLY A 63 -18.73 -20.22 32.02
N GLU A 64 -17.73 -19.56 32.51
CA GLU A 64 -17.84 -18.17 32.98
C GLU A 64 -17.07 -17.25 32.01
N ALA A 65 -17.49 -16.01 31.96
CA ALA A 65 -16.71 -14.97 31.27
C ALA A 65 -15.41 -14.73 32.06
N ILE A 66 -14.30 -14.63 31.36
CA ILE A 66 -12.98 -14.48 31.96
C ILE A 66 -12.40 -13.10 31.68
N ASP A 67 -11.68 -12.55 32.64
CA ASP A 67 -10.83 -11.38 32.41
C ASP A 67 -9.58 -11.84 31.66
N ARG A 68 -9.39 -11.28 30.49
CA ARG A 68 -8.26 -11.61 29.62
C ARG A 68 -7.63 -10.36 29.05
N VAL A 69 -6.30 -10.36 28.97
CA VAL A 69 -5.58 -9.36 28.21
C VAL A 69 -5.62 -9.78 26.73
N MET A 70 -6.24 -8.97 25.91
CA MET A 70 -6.35 -9.21 24.48
C MET A 70 -5.65 -8.10 23.71
N ASP A 71 -4.93 -8.49 22.64
CA ASP A 71 -4.28 -7.55 21.77
C ASP A 71 -5.33 -6.90 20.85
N ALA A 72 -5.50 -5.61 21.02
CA ALA A 72 -6.33 -4.82 20.12
C ALA A 72 -5.62 -4.72 18.77
N THR A 73 -6.29 -5.20 17.73
CA THR A 73 -5.76 -5.11 16.37
C THR A 73 -6.75 -4.38 15.45
N ILE A 74 -6.22 -3.56 14.56
CA ILE A 74 -6.97 -2.93 13.49
C ILE A 74 -6.61 -3.62 12.19
N ALA A 75 -7.61 -4.17 11.51
CA ALA A 75 -7.45 -4.70 10.16
C ALA A 75 -7.47 -3.55 9.15
N ALA A 76 -6.49 -3.51 8.27
CA ALA A 76 -6.36 -2.51 7.23
C ALA A 76 -5.84 -3.15 5.95
N ASN A 77 -6.36 -2.71 4.81
CA ASN A 77 -5.86 -3.11 3.51
C ASN A 77 -4.97 -2.01 2.94
N GLY A 78 -4.02 -2.39 2.10
CA GLY A 78 -3.12 -1.44 1.49
C GLY A 78 -2.30 -2.04 0.37
N GLN A 79 -1.17 -1.43 0.10
CA GLN A 79 -0.26 -1.87 -0.95
C GLN A 79 1.20 -1.68 -0.57
N LEU A 80 2.05 -2.50 -1.16
CA LEU A 80 3.49 -2.29 -1.11
C LEU A 80 3.85 -1.10 -1.99
N VAL A 81 4.74 -0.24 -1.48
CA VAL A 81 5.15 0.97 -2.20
C VAL A 81 6.67 1.15 -2.13
N LEU A 82 7.23 1.65 -3.23
CA LEU A 82 8.59 2.16 -3.25
C LEU A 82 8.56 3.68 -3.08
N ARG A 83 9.31 4.19 -2.10
CA ARG A 83 9.50 5.62 -1.93
C ARG A 83 10.31 6.22 -3.08
N ALA A 84 10.13 7.52 -3.33
CA ALA A 84 10.75 8.21 -4.45
C ALA A 84 12.28 8.03 -4.52
N GLN A 85 12.97 7.99 -3.37
CA GLN A 85 14.41 7.78 -3.30
C GLN A 85 14.86 6.39 -3.77
N ASN A 86 13.96 5.42 -3.87
CA ASN A 86 14.21 4.05 -4.33
C ASN A 86 13.73 3.83 -5.77
N LYS A 87 13.27 4.88 -6.44
CA LYS A 87 12.92 4.93 -7.87
C LYS A 87 13.90 5.86 -8.57
N GLY A 88 14.44 5.46 -9.67
CA GLY A 88 15.38 6.26 -10.46
C GLY A 88 14.99 6.24 -11.93
N ASP A 89 14.76 7.41 -12.49
CA ASP A 89 14.51 7.60 -13.90
C ASP A 89 15.83 7.94 -14.60
N VAL A 90 16.13 7.24 -15.68
CA VAL A 90 17.28 7.52 -16.54
C VAL A 90 16.80 8.34 -17.72
N ALA A 91 16.98 9.65 -17.64
CA ALA A 91 16.68 10.59 -18.71
C ALA A 91 17.98 11.15 -19.31
N SER A 92 17.91 11.62 -20.54
CA SER A 92 19.02 12.31 -21.18
C SER A 92 19.08 13.77 -20.73
N LEU A 93 20.30 14.28 -20.48
CA LEU A 93 20.52 15.70 -20.18
C LEU A 93 20.49 16.60 -21.44
N MET A 94 20.60 15.99 -22.61
CA MET A 94 20.57 16.63 -23.90
C MET A 94 19.86 15.72 -24.90
N GLY A 95 19.05 16.27 -25.79
CA GLY A 95 18.42 15.50 -26.85
C GLY A 95 19.46 14.73 -27.69
N GLY A 96 19.05 13.62 -28.28
CA GLY A 96 19.92 12.84 -29.16
C GLY A 96 19.33 11.49 -29.56
N VAL A 97 20.06 10.73 -30.34
CA VAL A 97 19.65 9.41 -30.83
C VAL A 97 20.25 8.32 -29.95
N VAL A 98 19.44 7.36 -29.52
CA VAL A 98 19.91 6.21 -28.75
C VAL A 98 20.77 5.30 -29.62
N LYS A 99 22.08 5.30 -29.35
CA LYS A 99 23.08 4.54 -30.11
C LYS A 99 23.21 3.10 -29.62
N ALA A 100 23.16 2.90 -28.30
CA ALA A 100 23.27 1.60 -27.67
C ALA A 100 22.55 1.53 -26.34
N ILE A 101 22.01 0.37 -26.00
CA ILE A 101 21.46 0.02 -24.71
C ILE A 101 22.23 -1.19 -24.19
N TYR A 102 22.84 -1.09 -23.00
CA TYR A 102 23.74 -2.10 -22.45
C TYR A 102 23.09 -2.99 -21.39
N VAL A 103 21.83 -2.75 -21.07
CA VAL A 103 21.08 -3.46 -20.02
C VAL A 103 19.77 -4.01 -20.57
N LYS A 104 19.23 -4.99 -19.86
CA LYS A 104 17.93 -5.60 -20.15
C LYS A 104 16.98 -5.39 -18.97
N GLU A 105 15.67 -5.43 -19.22
CA GLU A 105 14.67 -5.45 -18.16
C GLU A 105 14.91 -6.65 -17.24
N GLY A 106 14.74 -6.45 -15.93
CA GLY A 106 15.06 -7.43 -14.90
C GLY A 106 16.53 -7.50 -14.49
N GLN A 107 17.43 -6.81 -15.18
CA GLN A 107 18.87 -6.82 -14.86
C GLN A 107 19.17 -5.89 -13.67
N ASN A 108 20.04 -6.36 -12.75
CA ASN A 108 20.55 -5.53 -11.66
C ASN A 108 21.68 -4.62 -12.16
N VAL A 109 21.62 -3.36 -11.74
CA VAL A 109 22.62 -2.33 -12.05
C VAL A 109 23.12 -1.64 -10.79
N LYS A 110 24.38 -1.18 -10.84
CA LYS A 110 24.99 -0.38 -9.77
C LYS A 110 24.82 1.10 -10.05
N ARG A 111 24.75 1.91 -9.00
CA ARG A 111 24.77 3.38 -9.16
C ARG A 111 25.99 3.82 -9.96
N GLY A 112 25.79 4.69 -10.96
CA GLY A 112 26.82 5.19 -11.85
C GLY A 112 27.19 4.23 -13.01
N GLN A 113 26.65 3.02 -13.07
CA GLN A 113 26.86 2.09 -14.19
C GLN A 113 26.32 2.68 -15.49
N ILE A 114 27.06 2.56 -16.58
CA ILE A 114 26.60 2.96 -17.92
C ILE A 114 25.50 1.99 -18.36
N VAL A 115 24.33 2.55 -18.72
CA VAL A 115 23.16 1.77 -19.11
C VAL A 115 22.76 2.01 -20.56
N ALA A 116 23.06 3.17 -21.11
CA ALA A 116 22.85 3.48 -22.53
C ALA A 116 23.89 4.49 -23.05
N LEU A 117 23.95 4.63 -24.35
CA LEU A 117 24.78 5.60 -25.05
C LEU A 117 23.85 6.41 -25.98
N VAL A 118 23.91 7.74 -25.85
CA VAL A 118 23.15 8.67 -26.70
C VAL A 118 24.13 9.44 -27.57
N GLU A 119 23.81 9.63 -28.83
CA GLU A 119 24.60 10.35 -29.80
C GLU A 119 23.92 11.69 -30.14
N ASN A 120 24.72 12.77 -30.08
CA ASN A 120 24.31 14.11 -30.47
C ASN A 120 25.52 14.89 -30.99
N THR A 121 25.38 15.51 -32.15
CA THR A 121 26.43 16.32 -32.80
C THR A 121 26.76 17.58 -32.03
N ASP A 122 25.79 18.16 -31.28
CA ASP A 122 25.98 19.39 -30.51
C ASP A 122 27.00 19.24 -29.38
N VAL A 123 27.16 18.01 -28.91
CA VAL A 123 28.18 17.64 -27.91
C VAL A 123 29.61 17.95 -28.41
N VAL A 124 29.84 17.83 -29.73
CA VAL A 124 31.12 18.18 -30.33
C VAL A 124 31.40 19.68 -30.26
N SER A 125 30.35 20.49 -30.41
CA SER A 125 30.51 21.95 -30.29
C SER A 125 30.93 22.36 -28.86
N LEU A 126 30.29 21.78 -27.83
CA LEU A 126 30.66 22.01 -26.43
C LEU A 126 32.10 21.55 -26.12
N GLN A 127 32.53 20.43 -26.70
CA GLN A 127 33.91 19.95 -26.56
C GLN A 127 34.91 20.84 -27.25
N ARG A 128 34.57 21.42 -28.40
CA ARG A 128 35.41 22.38 -29.13
C ARG A 128 35.55 23.68 -28.35
N GLU A 129 34.46 24.18 -27.72
CA GLU A 129 34.48 25.34 -26.85
C GLU A 129 35.39 25.10 -25.64
N TYR A 130 35.30 23.93 -25.00
CA TYR A 130 36.17 23.54 -23.89
C TYR A 130 37.64 23.51 -24.32
N TYR A 131 37.93 22.93 -25.50
CA TYR A 131 39.28 22.86 -26.03
C TYR A 131 39.87 24.25 -26.29
N SER A 132 39.09 25.16 -26.90
CA SER A 132 39.46 26.56 -27.14
C SER A 132 39.72 27.29 -25.81
N ALA A 133 38.76 27.19 -24.85
CA ALA A 133 38.91 27.80 -23.53
C ALA A 133 40.12 27.25 -22.75
N SER A 134 40.46 26.00 -22.93
CA SER A 134 41.66 25.38 -22.35
C SER A 134 42.94 26.02 -22.88
N LYS A 135 43.02 26.28 -24.22
CA LYS A 135 44.19 26.93 -24.85
C LYS A 135 44.27 28.42 -24.50
N GLU A 136 43.13 29.09 -24.40
CA GLU A 136 43.08 30.48 -23.96
C GLU A 136 43.58 30.65 -22.50
N CYS A 137 43.09 29.75 -21.61
CA CYS A 137 43.55 29.73 -20.23
C CYS A 137 45.03 29.45 -20.07
N GLU A 138 45.59 28.51 -20.88
CA GLU A 138 47.02 28.21 -20.91
C GLU A 138 47.85 29.42 -21.36
N LEU A 139 47.39 30.12 -22.41
CA LEU A 139 48.04 31.35 -22.90
C LEU A 139 48.00 32.49 -21.86
N ALA A 140 46.83 32.68 -21.27
CA ALA A 140 46.64 33.73 -20.24
C ALA A 140 47.50 33.47 -18.99
N LEU A 141 47.66 32.20 -18.61
CA LEU A 141 48.54 31.83 -17.49
C LEU A 141 50.00 32.13 -17.82
N ALA A 142 50.47 31.78 -19.01
CA ALA A 142 51.83 32.03 -19.47
C ALA A 142 52.12 33.58 -19.49
N ASP A 143 51.15 34.38 -19.95
CA ASP A 143 51.29 35.85 -19.93
C ASP A 143 51.33 36.40 -18.51
N LEU A 144 50.45 35.91 -17.63
CA LEU A 144 50.45 36.29 -16.20
C LEU A 144 51.82 36.00 -15.55
N GLU A 145 52.35 34.81 -15.78
CA GLU A 145 53.67 34.42 -15.24
C GLU A 145 54.78 35.32 -15.78
N ARG A 146 54.76 35.61 -17.08
CA ARG A 146 55.70 36.54 -17.70
C ARG A 146 55.62 37.95 -17.10
N GLN A 147 54.42 38.52 -16.96
CA GLN A 147 54.21 39.85 -16.39
C GLN A 147 54.60 39.90 -14.91
N LYS A 148 54.36 38.85 -14.15
CA LYS A 148 54.81 38.72 -12.75
C LYS A 148 56.31 38.72 -12.65
N LEU A 149 57.00 38.01 -13.52
CA LEU A 149 58.47 37.97 -13.57
C LEU A 149 59.05 39.36 -13.90
N LEU A 150 58.53 40.02 -14.95
CA LEU A 150 58.98 41.37 -15.34
C LEU A 150 58.78 42.38 -14.21
N ASN A 151 57.64 42.32 -13.52
CA ASN A 151 57.38 43.22 -12.40
C ASN A 151 58.31 42.96 -11.21
N ARG A 152 58.70 41.72 -10.93
CA ARG A 152 59.66 41.35 -9.87
C ARG A 152 61.07 41.82 -10.18
N THR A 153 61.48 41.84 -11.45
CA THR A 153 62.79 42.31 -11.89
C THR A 153 62.86 43.82 -12.08
N GLY A 154 61.79 44.53 -11.82
CA GLY A 154 61.73 45.97 -11.99
C GLY A 154 61.59 46.47 -13.44
N ALA A 155 61.50 45.57 -14.40
CA ALA A 155 61.30 45.81 -15.83
C ALA A 155 59.81 45.92 -16.25
N GLY A 156 58.87 45.61 -15.35
CA GLY A 156 57.45 45.59 -15.64
C GLY A 156 56.62 46.61 -14.91
N VAL A 157 55.43 46.92 -15.44
CA VAL A 157 54.42 47.79 -14.84
C VAL A 157 53.42 47.02 -14.04
N LYS A 158 53.20 47.33 -12.77
CA LYS A 158 52.28 46.71 -11.85
C LYS A 158 50.85 46.56 -12.46
N LYS A 159 50.38 47.55 -13.20
CA LYS A 159 49.10 47.57 -13.89
C LYS A 159 49.00 46.43 -14.92
N ASN A 160 50.07 46.14 -15.65
CA ASN A 160 50.06 45.05 -16.66
C ASN A 160 49.95 43.68 -15.98
N ALA A 161 50.64 43.45 -14.86
CA ALA A 161 50.52 42.22 -14.09
C ALA A 161 49.11 42.04 -13.50
N GLN A 162 48.45 43.12 -13.06
CA GLN A 162 47.06 43.11 -12.60
C GLN A 162 46.08 42.79 -13.74
N GLN A 163 46.32 43.35 -14.93
CA GLN A 163 45.49 43.09 -16.11
C GLN A 163 45.62 41.62 -16.55
N ALA A 164 46.84 41.10 -16.67
CA ALA A 164 47.08 39.69 -17.00
C ALA A 164 46.47 38.74 -15.96
N ALA A 165 46.51 39.11 -14.66
CA ALA A 165 45.83 38.35 -13.61
C ALA A 165 44.30 38.27 -13.82
N LYS A 166 43.67 39.40 -14.16
CA LYS A 166 42.26 39.45 -14.48
C LYS A 166 41.94 38.57 -15.67
N GLU A 167 42.68 38.66 -16.76
CA GLU A 167 42.47 37.85 -17.99
C GLU A 167 42.58 36.38 -17.69
N TYR A 168 43.62 35.95 -16.97
CA TYR A 168 43.72 34.55 -16.52
C TYR A 168 42.54 34.10 -15.70
N HIS A 169 42.10 34.90 -14.71
CA HIS A 169 40.97 34.49 -13.88
C HIS A 169 39.65 34.33 -14.66
N VAL A 170 39.42 35.21 -15.65
CA VAL A 170 38.28 35.16 -16.55
C VAL A 170 38.34 33.90 -17.42
N ALA A 171 39.48 33.64 -18.07
CA ALA A 171 39.66 32.46 -18.90
C ALA A 171 39.55 31.17 -18.09
N HIS A 172 40.10 31.12 -16.88
CA HIS A 172 40.03 29.99 -15.98
C HIS A 172 38.60 29.73 -15.51
N ALA A 173 37.83 30.77 -15.17
CA ALA A 173 36.42 30.61 -14.79
C ALA A 173 35.56 30.04 -15.95
N ASN A 174 35.79 30.51 -17.18
CA ASN A 174 35.13 30.00 -18.38
C ASN A 174 35.44 28.51 -18.61
N LEU A 175 36.72 28.13 -18.55
CA LEU A 175 37.15 26.74 -18.67
C LEU A 175 36.49 25.82 -17.65
N ILE A 176 36.43 26.26 -16.36
CA ILE A 176 35.76 25.51 -15.29
C ILE A 176 34.27 25.35 -15.60
N GLY A 177 33.59 26.39 -16.06
CA GLY A 177 32.17 26.37 -16.39
C GLY A 177 31.83 25.30 -17.45
N ILE A 178 32.53 25.39 -18.58
CA ILE A 178 32.33 24.42 -19.69
C ILE A 178 32.75 23.00 -19.25
N GLY A 179 33.83 22.89 -18.48
CA GLY A 179 34.30 21.61 -17.96
C GLY A 179 33.28 20.90 -17.05
N LYS A 180 32.53 21.66 -16.23
CA LYS A 180 31.42 21.09 -15.43
C LYS A 180 30.27 20.58 -16.30
N GLN A 181 29.92 21.27 -17.36
CA GLN A 181 28.88 20.81 -18.29
C GLN A 181 29.27 19.48 -18.96
N LEU A 182 30.51 19.36 -19.45
CA LEU A 182 31.03 18.11 -20.00
C LEU A 182 31.05 16.98 -18.97
N ALA A 183 31.45 17.28 -17.74
CA ALA A 183 31.51 16.30 -16.66
C ALA A 183 30.11 15.77 -16.28
N GLN A 184 29.07 16.62 -16.29
CA GLN A 184 27.67 16.20 -16.08
C GLN A 184 27.21 15.21 -17.15
N MET A 185 27.67 15.35 -18.38
CA MET A 185 27.43 14.39 -19.47
C MET A 185 28.32 13.15 -19.39
N GLY A 186 29.22 13.06 -18.41
CA GLY A 186 30.16 11.96 -18.28
C GLY A 186 31.27 11.95 -19.34
N ILE A 187 31.53 13.09 -19.99
CA ILE A 187 32.59 13.27 -20.98
C ILE A 187 33.88 13.68 -20.27
N SER A 188 34.97 13.01 -20.61
CA SER A 188 36.29 13.24 -20.02
C SER A 188 36.91 14.54 -20.53
N THR A 189 36.96 15.56 -19.69
CA THR A 189 37.64 16.84 -19.99
C THR A 189 39.11 16.66 -20.33
N ALA A 190 39.78 15.69 -19.68
CA ALA A 190 41.16 15.36 -19.99
C ALA A 190 41.35 14.74 -21.40
N ALA A 191 40.36 14.01 -21.90
CA ALA A 191 40.41 13.50 -23.28
C ALA A 191 40.19 14.63 -24.28
N VAL A 192 39.25 15.53 -24.00
CA VAL A 192 38.93 16.69 -24.82
C VAL A 192 40.14 17.65 -24.91
N ALA A 193 40.82 17.94 -23.80
CA ALA A 193 42.02 18.77 -23.76
C ALA A 193 43.16 18.21 -24.66
N ARG A 194 43.17 16.90 -24.94
CA ARG A 194 44.09 16.25 -25.87
C ARG A 194 43.55 16.14 -27.31
N GLY A 195 42.43 16.82 -27.60
CA GLY A 195 41.81 16.81 -28.93
C GLY A 195 41.01 15.54 -29.27
N LYS A 196 40.70 14.68 -28.31
CA LYS A 196 39.88 13.50 -28.52
C LYS A 196 38.39 13.84 -28.29
N PHE A 197 37.67 14.04 -29.38
CA PHE A 197 36.24 14.37 -29.35
C PHE A 197 35.37 13.13 -29.58
N THR A 198 34.18 13.14 -29.00
CA THR A 198 33.16 12.08 -29.16
C THR A 198 31.82 12.72 -29.50
N THR A 199 31.04 12.05 -30.33
CA THR A 199 29.64 12.41 -30.62
C THR A 199 28.63 11.82 -29.62
N ALA A 200 29.10 10.83 -28.83
CA ALA A 200 28.25 10.07 -27.96
C ALA A 200 28.63 10.26 -26.48
N PHE A 201 27.62 10.30 -25.64
CA PHE A 201 27.78 10.41 -24.19
C PHE A 201 26.99 9.33 -23.45
N PRO A 202 27.52 8.83 -22.30
CA PRO A 202 26.92 7.75 -21.55
C PRO A 202 25.80 8.23 -20.66
N LEU A 203 24.68 7.49 -20.63
CA LEU A 203 23.68 7.58 -19.60
C LEU A 203 23.99 6.58 -18.48
N ARG A 204 23.87 7.05 -17.25
CA ARG A 204 24.25 6.27 -16.06
C ARG A 204 23.06 6.05 -15.13
N ALA A 205 23.03 4.90 -14.47
CA ALA A 205 22.06 4.59 -13.44
C ALA A 205 22.17 5.56 -12.25
N PRO A 206 21.10 6.30 -11.88
CA PRO A 206 21.13 7.23 -10.76
C PRO A 206 21.17 6.53 -9.40
N ILE A 207 20.61 5.32 -9.32
CA ILE A 207 20.57 4.46 -8.13
C ILE A 207 21.03 3.04 -8.47
N ALA A 208 21.36 2.26 -7.43
CA ALA A 208 21.52 0.81 -7.58
C ALA A 208 20.14 0.16 -7.48
N GLY A 209 19.87 -0.85 -8.32
CA GLY A 209 18.57 -1.53 -8.35
C GLY A 209 18.40 -2.40 -9.57
N THR A 210 17.18 -2.76 -9.86
CA THR A 210 16.78 -3.56 -11.04
C THR A 210 16.15 -2.66 -12.08
N VAL A 211 16.52 -2.83 -13.35
CA VAL A 211 15.87 -2.17 -14.48
C VAL A 211 14.45 -2.69 -14.60
N SER A 212 13.45 -1.85 -14.30
CA SER A 212 12.04 -2.26 -14.28
C SER A 212 11.36 -2.10 -15.63
N GLN A 213 11.77 -1.10 -16.39
CA GLN A 213 11.17 -0.80 -17.70
C GLN A 213 12.20 -0.11 -18.59
N ILE A 214 12.23 -0.45 -19.87
CA ILE A 214 12.98 0.24 -20.92
C ILE A 214 11.96 0.76 -21.94
N THR A 215 11.85 2.08 -22.06
CA THR A 215 10.91 2.76 -22.97
C THR A 215 11.57 3.12 -24.30
N ALA A 216 12.91 3.24 -24.30
CA ALA A 216 13.67 3.60 -25.48
C ALA A 216 14.02 2.39 -26.35
N SER A 217 14.12 2.62 -27.66
CA SER A 217 14.62 1.66 -28.64
C SER A 217 15.90 2.18 -29.30
N LEU A 218 16.70 1.28 -29.89
CA LEU A 218 17.85 1.69 -30.70
C LEU A 218 17.40 2.57 -31.86
N GLY A 219 18.03 3.72 -32.04
CA GLY A 219 17.68 4.69 -33.06
C GLY A 219 16.53 5.63 -32.69
N SER A 220 15.85 5.43 -31.56
CA SER A 220 14.83 6.39 -31.08
C SER A 220 15.47 7.68 -30.61
N PHE A 221 14.72 8.78 -30.65
CA PHE A 221 15.16 10.05 -30.12
C PHE A 221 14.94 10.08 -28.61
N ALA A 222 16.01 10.37 -27.86
CA ALA A 222 15.99 10.60 -26.42
C ALA A 222 15.80 12.10 -26.17
N ASP A 223 14.75 12.47 -25.47
CA ASP A 223 14.53 13.84 -25.01
C ASP A 223 14.84 14.00 -23.50
N MET A 224 14.77 15.23 -23.01
CA MET A 224 15.04 15.53 -21.60
C MET A 224 13.83 15.25 -20.67
N GLN A 225 12.63 15.08 -21.21
CA GLN A 225 11.39 14.98 -20.44
C GLN A 225 10.97 13.54 -20.25
N THR A 226 11.24 12.68 -21.23
CA THR A 226 10.84 11.29 -21.22
C THR A 226 11.99 10.39 -20.76
N PRO A 227 11.85 9.68 -19.64
CA PRO A 227 12.89 8.76 -19.21
C PRO A 227 13.02 7.58 -20.17
N LEU A 228 14.26 7.22 -20.53
CA LEU A 228 14.56 6.09 -21.41
C LEU A 228 14.40 4.76 -20.71
N MET A 229 14.59 4.73 -19.40
CA MET A 229 14.38 3.54 -18.57
C MET A 229 14.14 3.92 -17.11
N LYS A 230 13.53 2.99 -16.38
CA LYS A 230 13.26 3.12 -14.94
C LYS A 230 14.04 2.05 -14.17
N ILE A 231 14.59 2.45 -13.04
CA ILE A 231 15.35 1.56 -12.14
C ILE A 231 14.66 1.60 -10.78
N GLN A 232 14.46 0.44 -10.16
CA GLN A 232 13.79 0.30 -8.88
C GLN A 232 14.63 -0.54 -7.92
N ASN A 233 14.70 -0.08 -6.65
CA ASN A 233 15.35 -0.82 -5.58
C ASN A 233 14.30 -1.50 -4.70
N ASN A 234 13.87 -2.70 -5.09
CA ASN A 234 12.85 -3.47 -4.37
C ASN A 234 13.29 -3.98 -2.99
N GLN A 235 14.57 -3.86 -2.63
CA GLN A 235 15.04 -4.22 -1.28
C GLN A 235 14.58 -3.23 -0.20
N ALA A 236 14.19 -2.03 -0.60
CA ALA A 236 13.72 -0.97 0.29
C ALA A 236 12.21 -0.72 0.13
N ILE A 237 11.46 -1.80 -0.14
CA ILE A 237 10.00 -1.73 -0.27
C ILE A 237 9.36 -1.53 1.11
N GLU A 238 8.36 -0.69 1.15
CA GLU A 238 7.56 -0.35 2.34
C GLU A 238 6.09 -0.69 2.08
N CYS A 239 5.22 -0.44 3.05
CA CYS A 239 3.80 -0.68 2.90
C CYS A 239 3.00 0.55 3.33
N ASP A 240 2.00 0.90 2.55
CA ASP A 240 1.00 1.90 2.91
C ASP A 240 -0.33 1.19 3.18
N LEU A 241 -0.80 1.26 4.42
CA LEU A 241 -2.08 0.73 4.85
C LEU A 241 -3.10 1.85 4.95
N ASN A 242 -4.32 1.62 4.47
CA ASN A 242 -5.40 2.58 4.53
C ASN A 242 -6.25 2.35 5.78
N ILE A 243 -6.34 3.35 6.66
CA ILE A 243 -7.11 3.31 7.91
C ILE A 243 -8.23 4.33 7.82
N PHE A 244 -9.42 3.92 8.27
CA PHE A 244 -10.57 4.82 8.35
C PHE A 244 -10.46 5.79 9.54
N GLU A 245 -11.12 6.95 9.43
CA GLU A 245 -11.10 8.02 10.43
C GLU A 245 -11.41 7.53 11.86
N LYS A 246 -12.38 6.62 12.02
CA LYS A 246 -12.80 6.07 13.32
C LYS A 246 -11.68 5.36 14.09
N ASP A 247 -10.66 4.86 13.39
CA ASP A 247 -9.56 4.08 13.97
C ASP A 247 -8.24 4.87 14.01
N LEU A 248 -8.19 6.05 13.39
CA LEU A 248 -6.98 6.85 13.26
C LEU A 248 -6.32 7.20 14.60
N GLN A 249 -7.13 7.54 15.61
CA GLN A 249 -6.64 7.94 16.94
C GLN A 249 -5.99 6.78 17.71
N LYS A 250 -6.27 5.53 17.32
CA LYS A 250 -5.77 4.34 17.99
C LYS A 250 -4.37 3.95 17.50
N VAL A 251 -3.97 4.41 16.29
CA VAL A 251 -2.70 4.03 15.65
C VAL A 251 -1.63 5.06 15.93
N LYS A 252 -0.47 4.58 16.34
CA LYS A 252 0.68 5.41 16.70
C LYS A 252 1.94 4.95 16.00
N PRO A 253 2.90 5.86 15.72
CA PRO A 253 4.24 5.45 15.33
C PRO A 253 4.85 4.50 16.37
N GLY A 254 5.45 3.41 15.89
CA GLY A 254 6.00 2.32 16.69
C GLY A 254 5.10 1.10 16.82
N ASP A 255 3.81 1.19 16.46
CA ASP A 255 2.89 0.05 16.52
C ASP A 255 3.36 -1.07 15.58
N LYS A 256 3.31 -2.31 16.07
CA LYS A 256 3.66 -3.49 15.30
C LYS A 256 2.58 -3.80 14.27
N VAL A 257 3.02 -4.23 13.10
CA VAL A 257 2.13 -4.56 11.99
C VAL A 257 2.47 -5.93 11.45
N TYR A 258 1.46 -6.76 11.28
CA TYR A 258 1.56 -8.06 10.62
C TYR A 258 0.90 -7.96 9.26
N LEU A 259 1.68 -8.17 8.20
CA LEU A 259 1.24 -8.07 6.82
C LEU A 259 1.12 -9.46 6.20
N SER A 260 0.07 -9.68 5.43
CA SER A 260 -0.14 -10.85 4.60
C SER A 260 -0.32 -10.44 3.15
N LEU A 261 0.41 -11.08 2.25
CA LEU A 261 0.28 -10.83 0.81
C LEU A 261 -0.98 -11.50 0.29
N THR A 262 -1.83 -10.75 -0.41
CA THR A 262 -3.10 -11.28 -0.94
C THR A 262 -2.89 -12.38 -1.97
N ASN A 263 -1.84 -12.27 -2.79
CA ASN A 263 -1.49 -13.24 -3.83
C ASN A 263 -0.56 -14.37 -3.35
N GLN A 264 -0.08 -14.32 -2.11
CA GLN A 264 0.81 -15.31 -1.49
C GLN A 264 0.45 -15.50 -0.01
N PRO A 265 -0.67 -16.19 0.31
CA PRO A 265 -1.19 -16.26 1.69
C PRO A 265 -0.22 -16.88 2.71
N GLY A 266 0.77 -17.67 2.26
CA GLY A 266 1.81 -18.26 3.10
C GLY A 266 2.90 -17.28 3.54
N VAL A 267 3.02 -16.12 2.89
CA VAL A 267 4.05 -15.13 3.21
C VAL A 267 3.49 -14.13 4.23
N LYS A 268 4.01 -14.22 5.46
CA LYS A 268 3.71 -13.28 6.53
C LYS A 268 4.93 -12.38 6.76
N LEU A 269 4.72 -11.07 6.73
CA LEU A 269 5.74 -10.07 6.98
C LEU A 269 5.41 -9.32 8.27
N ALA A 270 6.42 -8.97 9.03
CA ALA A 270 6.29 -8.10 10.19
C ALA A 270 6.93 -6.75 9.88
N GLY A 271 6.40 -5.71 10.50
CA GLY A 271 6.90 -4.36 10.38
C GLY A 271 6.38 -3.48 11.51
N HIS A 272 6.63 -2.20 11.41
CA HIS A 272 6.15 -1.20 12.36
C HIS A 272 5.73 0.09 11.66
N VAL A 273 4.75 0.75 12.23
CA VAL A 273 4.29 2.07 11.79
C VAL A 273 5.40 3.07 12.04
N TYR A 274 5.80 3.87 11.04
CA TYR A 274 6.75 4.96 11.24
C TYR A 274 6.14 6.35 11.00
N GLY A 275 4.97 6.41 10.38
CA GLY A 275 4.29 7.68 10.13
C GLY A 275 2.86 7.49 9.62
N LEU A 276 2.09 8.56 9.68
CA LEU A 276 0.75 8.66 9.15
C LEU A 276 0.67 9.88 8.25
N ASN A 277 -0.04 9.76 7.13
CA ASN A 277 -0.37 10.93 6.32
C ASN A 277 -1.24 11.91 7.09
N GLN A 278 -1.10 13.20 6.77
CA GLN A 278 -1.90 14.26 7.38
C GLN A 278 -3.07 14.73 6.49
N TYR A 279 -3.37 13.97 5.46
CA TYR A 279 -4.50 14.24 4.56
C TYR A 279 -5.33 12.98 4.34
N PHE A 280 -6.61 13.17 4.15
CA PHE A 280 -7.53 12.09 3.78
C PHE A 280 -7.51 11.88 2.27
N ASN A 281 -7.60 10.63 1.87
CA ASN A 281 -7.86 10.30 0.47
C ASN A 281 -9.34 10.59 0.19
N ASP A 282 -9.61 11.52 -0.73
CA ASP A 282 -10.96 12.01 -1.04
C ASP A 282 -11.95 10.90 -1.46
N ASN A 283 -11.44 9.85 -2.12
CA ASN A 283 -12.29 8.76 -2.63
C ASN A 283 -12.64 7.73 -1.56
N SER A 284 -11.80 7.51 -0.54
CA SER A 284 -11.97 6.42 0.42
C SER A 284 -12.19 6.88 1.86
N LYS A 285 -12.09 8.19 2.14
CA LYS A 285 -12.11 8.78 3.48
C LYS A 285 -11.16 8.04 4.45
N SER A 286 -10.04 7.60 3.94
CA SER A 286 -9.01 6.89 4.67
C SER A 286 -7.71 7.69 4.71
N VAL A 287 -6.89 7.42 5.70
CA VAL A 287 -5.54 7.96 5.84
C VAL A 287 -4.54 6.84 5.61
N ALA A 288 -3.50 7.11 4.83
CA ALA A 288 -2.42 6.17 4.61
C ALA A 288 -1.49 6.15 5.83
N VAL A 289 -1.28 4.96 6.37
CA VAL A 289 -0.32 4.66 7.44
C VAL A 289 0.89 3.99 6.83
N HIS A 290 2.04 4.61 7.05
CA HIS A 290 3.31 4.17 6.51
C HIS A 290 3.96 3.14 7.41
N VAL A 291 4.19 1.95 6.86
CA VAL A 291 4.77 0.81 7.58
C VAL A 291 6.11 0.44 6.97
N LYS A 292 7.12 0.40 7.81
CA LYS A 292 8.43 -0.12 7.45
C LYS A 292 8.48 -1.61 7.74
N ILE A 293 8.81 -2.41 6.74
CA ILE A 293 8.91 -3.87 6.86
C ILE A 293 10.26 -4.21 7.51
N ASP A 294 10.25 -5.10 8.49
CA ASP A 294 11.45 -5.50 9.20
C ASP A 294 12.36 -6.36 8.32
N ALA A 295 13.64 -6.01 8.25
CA ALA A 295 14.63 -6.72 7.45
C ALA A 295 14.77 -8.20 7.84
N GLN A 296 14.58 -8.54 9.12
CA GLN A 296 14.56 -9.91 9.59
C GLN A 296 13.37 -10.68 9.00
N SER A 297 12.19 -10.07 8.99
CA SER A 297 10.97 -10.65 8.44
C SER A 297 11.10 -10.93 6.94
N LEU A 298 11.74 -10.04 6.19
CA LEU A 298 12.05 -10.25 4.77
C LEU A 298 12.97 -11.46 4.53
N LYS A 299 13.91 -11.71 5.44
CA LYS A 299 14.84 -12.85 5.34
C LYS A 299 14.18 -14.18 5.69
N THR A 300 13.35 -14.21 6.73
CA THR A 300 12.73 -15.44 7.25
C THR A 300 11.51 -15.89 6.45
N SER A 301 10.82 -14.97 5.78
CA SER A 301 9.63 -15.27 4.98
C SER A 301 9.89 -15.92 3.61
N GLY A 302 11.14 -16.25 3.28
CA GLY A 302 11.50 -16.87 2.00
C GLY A 302 11.46 -15.91 0.80
N VAL A 303 11.25 -14.62 1.04
CA VAL A 303 11.12 -13.58 0.00
C VAL A 303 12.38 -13.45 -0.87
N HIS A 304 13.55 -13.89 -0.39
CA HIS A 304 14.80 -13.89 -1.18
C HIS A 304 14.91 -15.03 -2.22
N GLY A 305 13.98 -16.03 -2.20
CA GLY A 305 14.02 -17.17 -3.14
C GLY A 305 12.98 -17.08 -4.24
N SER A 306 11.72 -17.27 -3.90
CA SER A 306 10.60 -17.39 -4.85
C SER A 306 9.55 -16.28 -4.73
N ALA A 307 9.42 -15.63 -3.58
CA ALA A 307 8.48 -14.55 -3.37
C ALA A 307 9.16 -13.20 -3.63
N ARG A 308 8.93 -12.61 -4.78
CA ARG A 308 9.41 -11.25 -5.09
C ARG A 308 8.34 -10.23 -4.69
N LEU A 309 8.76 -9.19 -3.97
CA LEU A 309 7.91 -8.05 -3.65
C LEU A 309 8.02 -6.99 -4.74
N PHE A 310 6.89 -6.51 -5.21
CA PHE A 310 6.80 -5.49 -6.23
C PHE A 310 6.00 -4.29 -5.74
N ASP A 311 6.36 -3.12 -6.23
CA ASP A 311 5.61 -1.87 -6.07
C ASP A 311 4.17 -2.06 -6.58
N GLY A 312 3.17 -1.69 -5.77
CA GLY A 312 1.75 -1.85 -6.10
C GLY A 312 1.10 -3.19 -5.71
N MET A 313 1.84 -4.15 -5.11
CA MET A 313 1.21 -5.39 -4.62
C MET A 313 0.26 -5.12 -3.46
N TYR A 314 -0.93 -5.72 -3.52
CA TYR A 314 -1.93 -5.61 -2.44
C TYR A 314 -1.55 -6.46 -1.23
N VAL A 315 -1.78 -5.88 -0.06
CA VAL A 315 -1.53 -6.50 1.24
C VAL A 315 -2.71 -6.28 2.18
N SER A 316 -2.93 -7.25 3.06
CA SER A 316 -3.78 -7.11 4.23
C SER A 316 -2.90 -7.00 5.47
N GLY A 317 -3.14 -5.99 6.30
CA GLY A 317 -2.38 -5.70 7.51
C GLY A 317 -3.23 -5.80 8.75
N LYS A 318 -2.63 -6.24 9.85
CA LYS A 318 -3.19 -6.14 11.22
C LYS A 318 -2.23 -5.28 12.03
N ILE A 319 -2.68 -4.11 12.47
CA ILE A 319 -1.92 -3.17 13.29
C ILE A 319 -2.25 -3.47 14.75
N ALA A 320 -1.24 -3.80 15.55
CA ALA A 320 -1.41 -4.01 16.98
C ALA A 320 -1.42 -2.65 17.70
N THR A 321 -2.57 -2.24 18.21
CA THR A 321 -2.77 -0.91 18.83
C THR A 321 -2.68 -0.95 20.36
N GLY A 322 -2.12 -1.99 20.91
CA GLY A 322 -1.93 -2.22 22.33
C GLY A 322 -2.72 -3.40 22.85
N SER A 323 -2.51 -3.71 24.12
CA SER A 323 -3.24 -4.78 24.83
C SER A 323 -4.16 -4.13 25.84
N GLN A 324 -5.40 -4.61 25.93
CA GLN A 324 -6.34 -4.18 26.94
C GLN A 324 -6.89 -5.37 27.72
N SER A 325 -7.10 -5.18 29.00
CA SER A 325 -7.82 -6.15 29.82
C SER A 325 -9.32 -5.97 29.54
N CYS A 326 -9.96 -7.06 29.15
CA CYS A 326 -11.38 -7.06 28.84
C CYS A 326 -12.03 -8.37 29.28
N ILE A 327 -13.34 -8.33 29.47
CA ILE A 327 -14.13 -9.55 29.72
C ILE A 327 -14.31 -10.25 28.36
N ALA A 328 -13.88 -11.49 28.29
CA ALA A 328 -13.91 -12.27 27.06
C ALA A 328 -14.69 -13.58 27.25
N LEU A 329 -15.35 -14.01 26.18
CA LEU A 329 -15.96 -15.32 26.01
C LEU A 329 -15.31 -16.03 24.82
N PRO A 330 -15.32 -17.38 24.82
CA PRO A 330 -14.97 -18.12 23.60
C PRO A 330 -15.83 -17.63 22.43
N SER A 331 -15.23 -17.43 21.25
CA SER A 331 -15.95 -16.91 20.07
C SER A 331 -17.16 -17.78 19.68
N LYS A 332 -17.10 -19.08 19.98
CA LYS A 332 -18.21 -20.06 19.79
C LYS A 332 -19.41 -19.84 20.72
N ALA A 333 -19.26 -19.04 21.78
CA ALA A 333 -20.34 -18.70 22.71
C ALA A 333 -21.28 -17.62 22.16
N ILE A 334 -20.82 -16.90 21.11
CA ILE A 334 -21.52 -15.75 20.55
C ILE A 334 -22.22 -16.19 19.28
N VAL A 335 -23.53 -16.00 19.24
CA VAL A 335 -24.38 -16.30 18.07
C VAL A 335 -24.84 -14.99 17.45
N THR A 336 -24.73 -14.93 16.13
CA THR A 336 -25.20 -13.76 15.37
C THR A 336 -26.52 -14.14 14.69
N THR A 337 -27.55 -13.32 14.93
CA THR A 337 -28.88 -13.47 14.32
C THR A 337 -29.39 -12.08 13.96
N ASP A 338 -29.84 -11.88 12.73
CA ASP A 338 -30.36 -10.60 12.23
C ASP A 338 -29.40 -9.39 12.46
N GLY A 339 -28.09 -9.64 12.34
CA GLY A 339 -27.08 -8.61 12.54
C GLY A 339 -26.84 -8.21 14.00
N LYS A 340 -27.48 -8.86 14.97
CA LYS A 340 -27.26 -8.70 16.41
C LYS A 340 -26.55 -9.90 17.00
N GLN A 341 -25.80 -9.67 18.07
CA GLN A 341 -25.01 -10.69 18.75
C GLN A 341 -25.60 -11.04 20.08
N PHE A 342 -25.70 -12.34 20.36
CA PHE A 342 -26.34 -12.87 21.54
C PHE A 342 -25.46 -13.89 22.25
N VAL A 343 -25.63 -14.01 23.55
CA VAL A 343 -25.11 -15.09 24.39
C VAL A 343 -26.25 -15.69 25.20
N PHE A 344 -26.11 -16.95 25.55
CA PHE A 344 -27.08 -17.66 26.37
C PHE A 344 -26.53 -17.90 27.76
N ALA A 345 -27.31 -17.54 28.77
CA ALA A 345 -26.95 -17.71 30.16
C ALA A 345 -27.92 -18.64 30.90
N LEU A 346 -27.39 -19.43 31.81
CA LEU A 346 -28.18 -20.34 32.63
C LEU A 346 -28.98 -19.57 33.67
N ASN A 347 -30.29 -19.79 33.77
CA ASN A 347 -31.17 -19.23 34.76
C ASN A 347 -31.19 -20.08 36.03
N GLY A 348 -30.44 -19.64 37.03
CA GLY A 348 -30.42 -20.29 38.37
C GLY A 348 -29.74 -21.67 38.33
N LYS A 349 -30.08 -22.50 39.32
CA LYS A 349 -29.56 -23.88 39.39
C LYS A 349 -30.57 -24.83 38.73
N PRO A 350 -30.10 -25.86 37.99
CA PRO A 350 -30.96 -26.86 37.39
C PRO A 350 -31.89 -27.49 38.46
N LYS A 351 -33.17 -27.58 38.15
CA LYS A 351 -34.17 -28.22 39.03
C LYS A 351 -34.61 -29.52 38.39
N LYS A 352 -34.44 -30.65 39.11
CA LYS A 352 -34.86 -31.98 38.65
C LYS A 352 -34.33 -32.42 37.26
N GLY A 353 -33.15 -31.91 36.84
CA GLY A 353 -32.56 -32.24 35.53
C GLY A 353 -33.11 -31.40 34.37
N GLU A 354 -33.83 -30.32 34.69
CA GLU A 354 -34.28 -29.31 33.73
C GLU A 354 -33.39 -28.05 33.85
N TYR A 355 -32.91 -27.59 32.73
CA TYR A 355 -32.12 -26.36 32.56
C TYR A 355 -33.00 -25.33 31.90
N SER A 356 -32.88 -24.08 32.34
CA SER A 356 -33.51 -22.94 31.70
C SER A 356 -32.41 -21.94 31.29
N PHE A 357 -32.45 -21.51 30.04
CA PHE A 357 -31.50 -20.53 29.51
C PHE A 357 -32.25 -19.25 29.13
N SER A 358 -31.56 -18.11 29.27
CA SER A 358 -32.02 -16.82 28.76
C SER A 358 -31.06 -16.29 27.72
N ARG A 359 -31.63 -15.66 26.69
CA ARG A 359 -30.89 -14.99 25.62
C ARG A 359 -30.58 -13.56 26.02
N HIS A 360 -29.35 -13.13 25.83
CA HIS A 360 -28.93 -11.76 26.12
C HIS A 360 -28.17 -11.16 24.93
N GLU A 361 -28.62 -10.00 24.48
CA GLU A 361 -27.91 -9.22 23.47
C GLU A 361 -26.62 -8.66 24.08
N VAL A 362 -25.52 -8.79 23.35
CA VAL A 362 -24.19 -8.34 23.75
C VAL A 362 -23.55 -7.51 22.65
N ILE A 363 -22.71 -6.56 23.07
CA ILE A 363 -21.87 -5.82 22.15
C ILE A 363 -20.49 -6.46 22.21
N THR A 364 -19.99 -6.94 21.08
CA THR A 364 -18.64 -7.50 20.98
C THR A 364 -17.61 -6.41 20.69
N GLY A 365 -16.38 -6.67 21.08
CA GLY A 365 -15.23 -5.82 20.82
C GLY A 365 -14.13 -6.57 20.08
N VAL A 366 -12.92 -6.54 20.63
CA VAL A 366 -11.74 -7.20 20.05
C VAL A 366 -11.89 -8.71 20.07
N SER A 367 -11.45 -9.39 19.00
CA SER A 367 -11.40 -10.86 18.91
C SER A 367 -10.01 -11.31 18.47
N ASP A 368 -9.49 -12.37 19.09
CA ASP A 368 -8.26 -13.07 18.70
C ASP A 368 -8.54 -14.34 17.85
N GLY A 369 -9.83 -14.56 17.52
CA GLY A 369 -10.31 -15.74 16.81
C GLY A 369 -10.71 -16.91 17.73
N THR A 370 -10.15 -17.01 18.95
CA THR A 370 -10.50 -17.99 19.96
C THR A 370 -11.44 -17.40 20.99
N TYR A 371 -11.15 -16.20 21.44
CA TYR A 371 -11.94 -15.43 22.39
C TYR A 371 -12.33 -14.09 21.77
N THR A 372 -13.49 -13.60 22.20
CA THR A 372 -14.03 -12.28 21.78
C THR A 372 -14.40 -11.49 23.01
N GLU A 373 -13.97 -10.23 23.03
CA GLU A 373 -14.39 -9.26 24.06
C GLU A 373 -15.90 -9.08 24.02
N VAL A 374 -16.54 -9.11 25.18
CA VAL A 374 -17.98 -8.88 25.32
C VAL A 374 -18.27 -7.81 26.36
N LYS A 375 -19.14 -6.86 26.01
CA LYS A 375 -19.72 -5.93 26.99
C LYS A 375 -20.97 -6.56 27.55
N LEU A 376 -20.82 -7.22 28.69
CA LEU A 376 -21.93 -7.88 29.38
C LEU A 376 -22.84 -6.87 30.05
N CYS A 377 -24.15 -7.10 30.01
CA CYS A 377 -25.11 -6.37 30.78
C CYS A 377 -24.92 -6.62 32.30
N LYS A 378 -25.49 -5.77 33.14
CA LYS A 378 -25.30 -5.86 34.62
C LYS A 378 -25.65 -7.24 35.21
N HIS A 379 -26.66 -7.92 34.65
CA HIS A 379 -27.12 -9.24 35.12
C HIS A 379 -26.12 -10.38 34.79
N LEU A 380 -25.35 -10.25 33.71
CA LEU A 380 -24.33 -11.24 33.30
C LEU A 380 -22.97 -11.03 33.97
N LYS A 381 -22.77 -9.88 34.65
CA LYS A 381 -21.56 -9.55 35.39
C LYS A 381 -21.49 -10.14 36.80
N GLN A 382 -22.54 -10.85 37.23
CA GLN A 382 -22.54 -11.47 38.56
C GLN A 382 -21.57 -12.66 38.57
N GLU A 383 -20.71 -12.73 39.59
CA GLU A 383 -19.81 -13.85 39.80
C GLU A 383 -20.58 -15.18 39.84
N GLY A 384 -20.06 -16.19 39.12
CA GLY A 384 -20.64 -17.52 39.08
C GLY A 384 -21.80 -17.72 38.11
N LYS A 385 -22.17 -16.73 37.28
CA LYS A 385 -23.21 -16.93 36.27
C LYS A 385 -22.64 -17.73 35.09
N LYS A 386 -23.22 -18.91 34.86
CA LYS A 386 -22.79 -19.81 33.78
C LYS A 386 -23.36 -19.36 32.45
N ILE A 387 -22.49 -19.18 31.48
CA ILE A 387 -22.80 -18.81 30.09
C ILE A 387 -22.46 -20.02 29.21
N VAL A 388 -23.25 -20.29 28.18
CA VAL A 388 -22.97 -21.34 27.19
C VAL A 388 -21.72 -20.94 26.40
N THR A 389 -20.70 -21.79 26.44
CA THR A 389 -19.39 -21.52 25.81
C THR A 389 -19.16 -22.28 24.51
N GLU A 390 -19.83 -23.44 24.34
CA GLU A 390 -19.81 -24.22 23.11
C GLU A 390 -21.21 -24.68 22.73
N ASN A 391 -21.46 -24.81 21.43
CA ASN A 391 -22.71 -25.22 20.82
C ASN A 391 -23.92 -24.31 21.14
N ALA A 392 -23.67 -23.01 21.39
CA ALA A 392 -24.68 -22.00 21.63
C ALA A 392 -25.68 -21.87 20.46
N TYR A 393 -25.25 -22.19 19.23
CA TYR A 393 -26.07 -22.21 18.04
C TYR A 393 -27.35 -23.10 18.16
N TYR A 394 -27.25 -24.21 18.88
CA TYR A 394 -28.39 -25.06 19.12
C TYR A 394 -29.54 -24.37 19.85
N LEU A 395 -29.21 -23.51 20.85
CA LEU A 395 -30.20 -22.72 21.54
C LEU A 395 -30.85 -21.66 20.63
N ALA A 396 -30.08 -21.07 19.74
CA ALA A 396 -30.58 -20.12 18.75
C ALA A 396 -31.55 -20.81 17.76
N SER A 397 -31.25 -22.02 17.31
CA SER A 397 -32.14 -22.76 16.39
C SER A 397 -33.47 -23.15 17.03
N LEU A 398 -33.51 -23.38 18.33
CA LEU A 398 -34.77 -23.66 19.05
C LEU A 398 -35.68 -22.44 19.17
N THR A 399 -35.15 -21.26 19.02
CA THR A 399 -35.90 -20.01 19.05
C THR A 399 -36.48 -19.60 17.69
N GLY A 400 -36.37 -20.46 16.66
CA GLY A 400 -36.98 -20.25 15.35
C GLY A 400 -36.25 -19.24 14.44
N GLU A 401 -35.10 -18.77 14.84
CA GLU A 401 -34.30 -17.83 14.07
C GLU A 401 -33.22 -18.60 13.27
N HIS A 402 -33.11 -18.32 11.97
CA HIS A 402 -31.99 -18.80 11.16
C HIS A 402 -30.74 -18.02 11.55
N ALA A 403 -29.85 -18.67 12.29
CA ALA A 403 -28.55 -18.07 12.59
C ALA A 403 -27.65 -18.18 11.36
N ASP A 404 -26.97 -17.08 11.01
CA ASP A 404 -25.99 -17.03 9.92
C ASP A 404 -24.75 -17.87 10.31
N GLU A 405 -24.47 -18.94 9.57
CA GLU A 405 -23.21 -19.70 9.67
C GLU A 405 -22.08 -18.86 9.03
N HIS A 406 -21.07 -18.54 9.81
CA HIS A 406 -19.80 -17.94 9.34
C HIS A 406 -18.62 -18.88 9.59
#